data_5b977d2d77d101cf3adf2c333cd0cd18
#
_entry.id   5b977d2d77d101cf3adf2c333cd0cd18
#
_cell.length_a   1.000
_cell.length_b   1.000
_cell.length_c   1.000
_cell.angle_alpha   90.00
_cell.angle_beta   90.00
_cell.angle_gamma   90.00
#
_symmetry.space_group_name_H-M   'P 1'
#
loop_
_entity.id
_entity.type
_entity.pdbx_description
1 polymer ?
#
loop_
_entity_poly.entity_id
_entity_poly.type
_entity_poly.pdbx_seq_one_letter_code
_entity_poly.pdbx_strand_id
1 'polypeptide(L)'
;MKKRILLAALSILAVTGASAQEKLETSWTKAGFVGLKFTQSSFTNWASGGENALALDAQFTYQADYKYEKHLWQNRVEFNYGFNQTGDAPLKKTTDKIYLNSNYGFQIQKSLYLSAFLFYQSRYSNGYKYSSDNERTFVSRFMAPGYISAGLGITWTPAPIVTAVFTPVTWKGTFVLDDELARSGSFGVKDGNKVLNEMGANLKV
;
A
#
# COMPACT_ATOMS: atom_id res chain seq x y z
N MET A 1 -2.19 -11.94 -46.88
CA MET A 1 -2.86 -12.67 -45.78
C MET A 1 -3.03 -11.66 -44.62
N LYS A 2 -4.27 -11.25 -44.35
CA LYS A 2 -4.57 -10.24 -43.33
C LYS A 2 -4.52 -10.91 -41.95
N LYS A 3 -3.47 -10.64 -41.17
CA LYS A 3 -3.40 -11.05 -39.77
C LYS A 3 -4.25 -10.09 -38.94
N ARG A 4 -5.30 -10.61 -38.33
CA ARG A 4 -6.21 -9.87 -37.46
C ARG A 4 -5.49 -9.58 -36.12
N ILE A 5 -5.40 -8.31 -35.79
CA ILE A 5 -4.96 -7.85 -34.46
C ILE A 5 -6.09 -8.17 -33.49
N LEU A 6 -5.88 -9.13 -32.59
CA LEU A 6 -6.80 -9.38 -31.48
C LEU A 6 -6.34 -8.51 -30.30
N LEU A 7 -6.96 -7.33 -30.14
CA LEU A 7 -6.93 -6.59 -28.89
C LEU A 7 -7.88 -7.31 -27.91
N ALA A 8 -7.36 -8.19 -27.08
CA ALA A 8 -8.12 -8.74 -25.97
C ALA A 8 -7.97 -7.82 -24.76
N ALA A 9 -8.84 -6.80 -24.68
CA ALA A 9 -9.06 -6.08 -23.43
C ALA A 9 -9.91 -6.97 -22.53
N LEU A 10 -9.28 -7.76 -21.66
CA LEU A 10 -9.99 -8.56 -20.66
C LEU A 10 -10.35 -7.66 -19.47
N SER A 11 -11.55 -7.07 -19.54
CA SER A 11 -12.15 -6.36 -18.42
C SER A 11 -12.68 -7.40 -17.44
N ILE A 12 -11.96 -7.66 -16.34
CA ILE A 12 -12.48 -8.51 -15.27
C ILE A 12 -13.52 -7.71 -14.49
N LEU A 13 -14.76 -8.13 -14.56
CA LEU A 13 -15.86 -7.60 -13.77
C LEU A 13 -15.53 -7.67 -12.27
N ALA A 14 -15.64 -6.53 -11.61
CA ALA A 14 -15.69 -6.48 -10.16
C ALA A 14 -17.00 -7.16 -9.71
N VAL A 15 -16.90 -8.35 -9.13
CA VAL A 15 -18.03 -9.00 -8.47
C VAL A 15 -18.25 -8.28 -7.15
N THR A 16 -19.12 -7.28 -7.16
CA THR A 16 -19.69 -6.72 -5.95
C THR A 16 -20.74 -7.69 -5.44
N GLY A 17 -20.37 -8.61 -4.57
CA GLY A 17 -21.30 -9.42 -3.80
C GLY A 17 -22.07 -8.52 -2.84
N ALA A 18 -23.19 -7.96 -3.29
CA ALA A 18 -24.17 -7.36 -2.41
C ALA A 18 -24.92 -8.49 -1.71
N SER A 19 -24.44 -8.93 -0.57
CA SER A 19 -25.24 -9.74 0.35
C SER A 19 -26.25 -8.80 0.99
N ALA A 20 -27.51 -8.85 0.53
CA ALA A 20 -28.63 -8.31 1.27
C ALA A 20 -28.80 -9.16 2.53
N GLN A 21 -28.12 -8.79 3.60
CA GLN A 21 -28.25 -9.39 4.89
C GLN A 21 -29.13 -8.52 5.76
N GLU A 22 -30.13 -9.12 6.35
CA GLU A 22 -31.03 -8.55 7.33
C GLU A 22 -30.27 -7.66 8.35
N LYS A 23 -30.80 -6.46 8.60
CA LYS A 23 -30.17 -5.41 9.41
C LYS A 23 -30.14 -5.81 10.89
N LEU A 24 -29.24 -6.70 11.24
CA LEU A 24 -28.69 -6.70 12.58
C LEU A 24 -27.94 -5.37 12.73
N GLU A 25 -28.20 -4.61 13.78
CA GLU A 25 -27.45 -3.41 14.12
C GLU A 25 -25.99 -3.78 14.44
N THR A 26 -25.26 -4.17 13.41
CA THR A 26 -23.85 -4.46 13.55
C THR A 26 -23.11 -3.13 13.54
N SER A 27 -22.46 -2.85 14.64
CA SER A 27 -21.56 -1.71 14.82
C SER A 27 -20.38 -1.68 13.84
N TRP A 28 -20.28 -2.65 12.91
CA TRP A 28 -19.22 -2.82 11.94
C TRP A 28 -19.70 -2.51 10.52
N THR A 29 -18.98 -1.61 9.85
CA THR A 29 -19.05 -1.43 8.39
C THR A 29 -17.80 -2.03 7.77
N LYS A 30 -17.98 -2.92 6.81
CA LYS A 30 -16.88 -3.63 6.14
C LYS A 30 -16.94 -3.40 4.65
N ALA A 31 -15.78 -3.16 4.02
CA ALA A 31 -15.63 -3.04 2.58
C ALA A 31 -14.36 -3.75 2.14
N GLY A 32 -14.40 -4.37 0.98
CA GLY A 32 -13.26 -5.06 0.40
C GLY A 32 -13.18 -4.80 -1.10
N PHE A 33 -11.98 -4.77 -1.62
CA PHE A 33 -11.70 -4.65 -3.04
C PHE A 33 -10.58 -5.62 -3.41
N VAL A 34 -10.77 -6.38 -4.47
CA VAL A 34 -9.75 -7.19 -5.14
C VAL A 34 -9.67 -6.74 -6.58
N GLY A 35 -8.50 -6.37 -7.02
CA GLY A 35 -8.23 -5.95 -8.39
C GLY A 35 -7.09 -6.75 -9.01
N LEU A 36 -7.26 -7.13 -10.26
CA LEU A 36 -6.21 -7.72 -11.09
C LEU A 36 -6.18 -6.95 -12.41
N LYS A 37 -5.06 -6.31 -12.70
CA LYS A 37 -4.87 -5.57 -13.95
C LYS A 37 -3.80 -6.25 -14.77
N PHE A 38 -4.18 -6.67 -15.97
CA PHE A 38 -3.28 -7.22 -16.98
C PHE A 38 -3.18 -6.24 -18.15
N THR A 39 -1.97 -5.95 -18.59
CA THR A 39 -1.71 -5.09 -19.74
C THR A 39 -0.71 -5.78 -20.64
N GLN A 40 -1.02 -5.88 -21.93
CA GLN A 40 -0.13 -6.41 -22.95
C GLN A 40 -0.11 -5.49 -24.17
N SER A 41 1.07 -5.16 -24.63
CA SER A 41 1.32 -4.47 -25.90
C SER A 41 2.17 -5.36 -26.79
N SER A 42 1.80 -5.48 -28.07
CA SER A 42 2.56 -6.26 -29.03
C SER A 42 2.71 -5.48 -30.34
N PHE A 43 3.91 -5.30 -30.78
CA PHE A 43 4.28 -4.58 -31.98
C PHE A 43 4.98 -5.53 -32.96
N THR A 44 4.53 -5.54 -34.19
CA THR A 44 5.17 -6.32 -35.27
C THR A 44 5.34 -5.42 -36.48
N ASN A 45 6.57 -5.20 -36.92
CA ASN A 45 6.90 -4.35 -38.08
C ASN A 45 6.30 -2.92 -37.98
N TRP A 46 6.31 -2.33 -36.79
CA TRP A 46 5.76 -0.99 -36.54
C TRP A 46 6.79 0.08 -36.88
N ALA A 47 6.53 0.92 -37.92
CA ALA A 47 7.49 1.90 -38.44
C ALA A 47 7.85 3.00 -37.45
N SER A 48 6.98 3.31 -36.48
CA SER A 48 7.23 4.37 -35.48
C SER A 48 8.04 3.87 -34.26
N GLY A 49 8.48 2.61 -34.27
CA GLY A 49 9.12 2.00 -33.10
C GLY A 49 8.10 1.61 -32.02
N GLY A 50 8.45 0.66 -31.20
CA GLY A 50 7.64 0.17 -30.10
C GLY A 50 8.19 -1.16 -29.60
N GLU A 51 8.16 -1.36 -28.31
CA GLU A 51 8.58 -2.62 -27.68
C GLU A 51 7.38 -3.39 -27.14
N ASN A 52 7.42 -4.70 -27.30
CA ASN A 52 6.45 -5.56 -26.67
C ASN A 52 6.53 -5.37 -25.14
N ALA A 53 5.38 -5.29 -24.49
CA ALA A 53 5.33 -5.12 -23.05
C ALA A 53 4.23 -5.98 -22.42
N LEU A 54 4.54 -6.49 -21.24
CA LEU A 54 3.62 -7.25 -20.40
C LEU A 54 3.66 -6.65 -19.00
N ALA A 55 2.50 -6.37 -18.41
CA ALA A 55 2.40 -5.98 -17.01
C ALA A 55 1.23 -6.68 -16.31
N LEU A 56 1.45 -7.03 -15.05
CA LEU A 56 0.43 -7.57 -14.16
C LEU A 56 0.52 -6.85 -12.82
N ASP A 57 -0.62 -6.33 -12.34
CA ASP A 57 -0.76 -5.72 -11.02
C ASP A 57 -1.92 -6.39 -10.28
N ALA A 58 -1.66 -6.86 -9.07
CA ALA A 58 -2.66 -7.38 -8.16
C ALA A 58 -2.81 -6.44 -6.96
N GLN A 59 -4.05 -6.14 -6.61
CA GLN A 59 -4.40 -5.29 -5.48
C GLN A 59 -5.46 -5.96 -4.62
N PHE A 60 -5.25 -5.91 -3.32
CA PHE A 60 -6.24 -6.25 -2.31
C PHE A 60 -6.34 -5.10 -1.33
N THR A 61 -7.56 -4.66 -1.02
CA THR A 61 -7.85 -3.68 0.04
C THR A 61 -9.01 -4.21 0.88
N TYR A 62 -8.86 -4.13 2.19
CA TYR A 62 -9.93 -4.43 3.12
C TYR A 62 -10.02 -3.34 4.17
N GLN A 63 -11.24 -2.87 4.42
CA GLN A 63 -11.57 -1.87 5.42
C GLN A 63 -12.62 -2.45 6.37
N ALA A 64 -12.44 -2.19 7.66
CA ALA A 64 -13.37 -2.58 8.70
C ALA A 64 -13.47 -1.46 9.73
N ASP A 65 -14.60 -0.77 9.75
CA ASP A 65 -14.87 0.35 10.63
C ASP A 65 -15.92 -0.04 11.66
N TYR A 66 -15.57 0.10 12.92
CA TYR A 66 -16.47 -0.09 14.05
C TYR A 66 -16.90 1.25 14.59
N LYS A 67 -18.20 1.43 14.76
CA LYS A 67 -18.76 2.62 15.42
C LYS A 67 -19.87 2.19 16.37
N TYR A 68 -19.68 2.50 17.64
CA TYR A 68 -20.66 2.25 18.67
C TYR A 68 -20.56 3.33 19.77
N GLU A 69 -21.65 4.00 20.08
CA GLU A 69 -21.70 5.11 21.03
C GLU A 69 -20.61 6.15 20.77
N LYS A 70 -19.62 6.26 21.67
CA LYS A 70 -18.49 7.18 21.60
C LYS A 70 -17.24 6.57 20.97
N HIS A 71 -17.28 5.29 20.56
CA HIS A 71 -16.14 4.55 20.04
C HIS A 71 -16.18 4.55 18.52
N LEU A 72 -15.04 4.89 17.91
CA LEU A 72 -14.77 4.77 16.48
C LEU A 72 -13.46 4.01 16.31
N TRP A 73 -13.47 2.90 15.57
CA TRP A 73 -12.27 2.15 15.29
C TRP A 73 -12.21 1.81 13.80
N GLN A 74 -11.26 2.40 13.11
CA GLN A 74 -11.12 2.31 11.67
C GLN A 74 -9.86 1.51 11.33
N ASN A 75 -10.03 0.48 10.53
CA ASN A 75 -8.94 -0.40 10.13
C ASN A 75 -8.89 -0.50 8.61
N ARG A 76 -7.68 -0.43 8.05
CA ARG A 76 -7.42 -0.60 6.62
C ARG A 76 -6.19 -1.45 6.40
N VAL A 77 -6.33 -2.45 5.56
CA VAL A 77 -5.25 -3.32 5.09
C VAL A 77 -5.18 -3.22 3.58
N GLU A 78 -3.97 -3.08 3.03
CA GLU A 78 -3.73 -3.10 1.59
C GLU A 78 -2.56 -4.02 1.28
N PHE A 79 -2.73 -4.78 0.21
CA PHE A 79 -1.70 -5.62 -0.38
C PHE A 79 -1.65 -5.34 -1.87
N ASN A 80 -0.48 -4.89 -2.35
CA ASN A 80 -0.28 -4.62 -3.77
C ASN A 80 0.97 -5.35 -4.23
N TYR A 81 0.87 -6.03 -5.38
CA TYR A 81 1.99 -6.71 -5.99
C TYR A 81 1.90 -6.61 -7.51
N GLY A 82 2.98 -6.19 -8.14
CA GLY A 82 3.00 -6.01 -9.58
C GLY A 82 4.38 -6.22 -10.18
N PHE A 83 4.38 -6.56 -11.45
CA PHE A 83 5.59 -6.68 -12.24
C PHE A 83 5.32 -6.30 -13.70
N ASN A 84 6.40 -5.94 -14.40
CA ASN A 84 6.38 -5.72 -15.84
C ASN A 84 7.59 -6.35 -16.52
N GLN A 85 7.43 -6.56 -17.82
CA GLN A 85 8.49 -6.92 -18.75
C GLN A 85 8.34 -6.07 -20.01
N THR A 86 9.43 -5.52 -20.53
CA THR A 86 9.46 -4.71 -21.76
C THR A 86 10.52 -5.27 -22.67
N GLY A 87 10.15 -5.60 -23.90
CA GLY A 87 11.03 -6.27 -24.86
C GLY A 87 11.57 -7.59 -24.30
N ASP A 88 12.85 -7.82 -24.47
CA ASP A 88 13.58 -8.98 -23.95
C ASP A 88 14.19 -8.75 -22.55
N ALA A 89 13.84 -7.62 -21.91
CA ALA A 89 14.32 -7.33 -20.57
C ALA A 89 13.77 -8.34 -19.54
N PRO A 90 14.49 -8.58 -18.45
CA PRO A 90 14.00 -9.46 -17.39
C PRO A 90 12.73 -8.89 -16.74
N LEU A 91 11.91 -9.77 -16.20
CA LEU A 91 10.72 -9.40 -15.44
C LEU A 91 11.12 -8.53 -14.25
N LYS A 92 10.57 -7.32 -14.17
CA LYS A 92 10.87 -6.34 -13.12
C LYS A 92 9.66 -6.14 -12.22
N LYS A 93 9.90 -6.18 -10.91
CA LYS A 93 8.87 -5.85 -9.92
C LYS A 93 8.59 -4.34 -9.96
N THR A 94 7.32 -3.96 -10.11
CA THR A 94 6.85 -2.56 -10.17
C THR A 94 6.24 -2.11 -8.86
N THR A 95 5.45 -2.98 -8.24
CA THR A 95 4.74 -2.70 -6.99
C THR A 95 4.98 -3.84 -6.01
N ASP A 96 5.18 -3.49 -4.74
CA ASP A 96 5.36 -4.45 -3.66
C ASP A 96 5.08 -3.73 -2.34
N LYS A 97 3.89 -3.91 -1.80
CA LYS A 97 3.43 -3.16 -0.64
C LYS A 97 2.55 -4.00 0.26
N ILE A 98 2.93 -4.06 1.52
CA ILE A 98 2.07 -4.43 2.65
C ILE A 98 1.77 -3.14 3.39
N TYR A 99 0.51 -2.85 3.64
CA TYR A 99 0.09 -1.65 4.36
C TYR A 99 -1.00 -2.03 5.37
N LEU A 100 -0.86 -1.52 6.58
CA LEU A 100 -1.85 -1.67 7.63
C LEU A 100 -1.98 -0.33 8.38
N ASN A 101 -3.20 0.12 8.54
CA ASN A 101 -3.53 1.30 9.34
C ASN A 101 -4.68 0.96 10.28
N SER A 102 -4.53 1.33 11.53
CA SER A 102 -5.56 1.19 12.56
C SER A 102 -5.64 2.50 13.34
N ASN A 103 -6.83 3.08 13.41
CA ASN A 103 -7.09 4.32 14.13
C ASN A 103 -8.28 4.12 15.06
N TYR A 104 -8.04 4.22 16.35
CA TYR A 104 -9.06 4.17 17.38
C TYR A 104 -9.33 5.58 17.91
N GLY A 105 -10.61 5.96 18.02
CA GLY A 105 -11.05 7.25 18.53
C GLY A 105 -12.12 7.11 19.61
N PHE A 106 -11.97 7.87 20.69
CA PHE A 106 -13.02 8.06 21.70
C PHE A 106 -13.59 9.47 21.57
N GLN A 107 -14.89 9.56 21.33
CA GLN A 107 -15.59 10.81 21.09
C GLN A 107 -15.67 11.68 22.35
N ILE A 108 -15.09 12.87 22.31
CA ILE A 108 -15.12 13.85 23.39
C ILE A 108 -16.10 14.99 23.10
N GLN A 109 -16.35 15.29 21.82
CA GLN A 109 -17.38 16.22 21.34
C GLN A 109 -17.96 15.73 20.01
N LYS A 110 -19.04 16.36 19.52
CA LYS A 110 -19.81 15.92 18.35
C LYS A 110 -18.99 15.52 17.11
N SER A 111 -17.84 16.14 16.87
CA SER A 111 -16.99 15.85 15.72
C SER A 111 -15.52 15.67 16.12
N LEU A 112 -15.24 15.52 17.41
CA LEU A 112 -13.88 15.50 17.96
C LEU A 112 -13.66 14.22 18.76
N TYR A 113 -12.56 13.52 18.43
CA TYR A 113 -12.19 12.26 19.05
C TYR A 113 -10.78 12.37 19.63
N LEU A 114 -10.58 11.89 20.85
CA LEU A 114 -9.25 11.53 21.34
C LEU A 114 -8.84 10.24 20.65
N SER A 115 -7.67 10.22 19.98
CA SER A 115 -7.33 9.14 19.05
C SER A 115 -5.95 8.56 19.31
N ALA A 116 -5.84 7.26 19.05
CA ALA A 116 -4.60 6.53 18.94
C ALA A 116 -4.52 5.88 17.56
N PHE A 117 -3.38 5.97 16.88
CA PHE A 117 -3.17 5.27 15.62
C PHE A 117 -1.97 4.35 15.65
N LEU A 118 -2.06 3.31 14.83
CA LEU A 118 -0.98 2.41 14.49
C LEU A 118 -0.89 2.30 12.96
N PHE A 119 0.29 2.48 12.42
CA PHE A 119 0.61 2.33 11.02
C PHE A 119 1.72 1.32 10.85
N TYR A 120 1.61 0.46 9.85
CA TYR A 120 2.65 -0.46 9.43
C TYR A 120 2.75 -0.49 7.90
N GLN A 121 3.97 -0.47 7.38
CA GLN A 121 4.24 -0.66 5.96
C GLN A 121 5.54 -1.44 5.76
N SER A 122 5.51 -2.40 4.83
CA SER A 122 6.69 -3.14 4.41
C SER A 122 6.54 -3.66 2.98
N ARG A 123 7.45 -4.52 2.56
CA ARG A 123 7.45 -5.22 1.28
C ARG A 123 7.34 -6.72 1.50
N TYR A 124 6.94 -7.48 0.46
CA TYR A 124 6.87 -8.95 0.53
C TYR A 124 8.18 -9.61 0.17
N SER A 125 8.79 -9.14 -0.92
CA SER A 125 9.83 -9.86 -1.63
C SER A 125 11.04 -8.96 -1.91
N ASN A 126 12.13 -9.59 -2.35
CA ASN A 126 13.34 -8.88 -2.72
C ASN A 126 13.08 -7.87 -3.83
N GLY A 127 13.59 -6.65 -3.66
CA GLY A 127 13.56 -5.59 -4.64
C GLY A 127 14.95 -5.34 -5.21
N TYR A 128 14.98 -5.01 -6.49
CA TYR A 128 16.21 -4.74 -7.21
C TYR A 128 16.10 -3.44 -8.00
N LYS A 129 17.20 -2.69 -8.03
CA LYS A 129 17.42 -1.61 -8.99
C LYS A 129 18.18 -2.18 -10.17
N TYR A 130 17.77 -1.88 -11.39
CA TYR A 130 18.40 -2.32 -12.61
C TYR A 130 19.20 -1.16 -13.23
N SER A 131 20.43 -1.43 -13.68
CA SER A 131 21.24 -0.52 -14.49
C SER A 131 20.85 -0.61 -15.97
N SER A 132 21.46 0.25 -16.82
CA SER A 132 21.31 0.18 -18.27
C SER A 132 21.69 -1.18 -18.87
N ASP A 133 22.64 -1.88 -18.25
CA ASP A 133 23.18 -3.16 -18.71
C ASP A 133 22.45 -4.38 -18.13
N ASN A 134 21.23 -4.15 -17.56
CA ASN A 134 20.42 -5.15 -16.87
C ASN A 134 21.10 -5.78 -15.62
N GLU A 135 22.23 -5.26 -15.17
CA GLU A 135 22.76 -5.61 -13.87
C GLU A 135 21.80 -5.20 -12.77
N ARG A 136 21.63 -6.06 -11.78
CA ARG A 136 20.70 -5.83 -10.68
C ARG A 136 21.42 -5.61 -9.36
N THR A 137 21.10 -4.52 -8.69
CA THR A 137 21.54 -4.25 -7.31
C THR A 137 20.39 -4.52 -6.36
N PHE A 138 20.64 -5.31 -5.32
CA PHE A 138 19.65 -5.56 -4.27
C PHE A 138 19.40 -4.30 -3.45
N VAL A 139 18.12 -3.93 -3.26
CA VAL A 139 17.76 -2.67 -2.61
C VAL A 139 16.67 -2.79 -1.55
N SER A 140 15.94 -3.88 -1.46
CA SER A 140 14.89 -4.05 -0.44
C SER A 140 14.42 -5.49 -0.31
N ARG A 141 13.83 -5.81 0.86
CA ARG A 141 13.10 -7.06 1.14
C ARG A 141 12.10 -6.85 2.26
N PHE A 142 11.47 -7.95 2.72
CA PHE A 142 10.58 -7.89 3.88
C PHE A 142 11.29 -7.32 5.11
N MET A 143 10.68 -6.30 5.75
CA MET A 143 11.25 -5.55 6.89
C MET A 143 12.62 -4.88 6.60
N ALA A 144 12.93 -4.65 5.32
CA ALA A 144 14.07 -3.86 4.86
C ALA A 144 13.69 -3.08 3.57
N PRO A 145 12.92 -1.96 3.69
CA PRO A 145 12.47 -1.31 4.92
C PRO A 145 11.15 -1.86 5.48
N GLY A 146 11.02 -1.83 6.79
CA GLY A 146 9.76 -1.88 7.51
C GLY A 146 9.54 -0.56 8.25
N TYR A 147 8.35 0.02 8.13
CA TYR A 147 7.97 1.24 8.84
C TYR A 147 6.85 0.95 9.80
N ILE A 148 7.02 1.33 11.06
CA ILE A 148 5.97 1.30 12.08
C ILE A 148 5.85 2.70 12.64
N SER A 149 4.63 3.21 12.75
CA SER A 149 4.37 4.47 13.43
C SER A 149 3.18 4.32 14.36
N ALA A 150 3.30 4.89 15.54
CA ALA A 150 2.22 4.95 16.51
C ALA A 150 2.16 6.34 17.14
N GLY A 151 0.96 6.81 17.43
CA GLY A 151 0.79 8.13 17.99
C GLY A 151 -0.53 8.33 18.70
N LEU A 152 -0.53 9.34 19.57
CA LEU A 152 -1.72 9.80 20.29
C LEU A 152 -2.05 11.23 19.87
N GLY A 153 -3.33 11.52 19.71
CA GLY A 153 -3.76 12.83 19.26
C GLY A 153 -5.26 13.01 19.17
N ILE A 154 -5.69 13.82 18.23
CA ILE A 154 -7.06 14.23 18.03
C ILE A 154 -7.45 13.97 16.58
N THR A 155 -8.60 13.36 16.39
CA THR A 155 -9.27 13.25 15.08
C THR A 155 -10.47 14.17 15.08
N TRP A 156 -10.56 15.03 14.07
CA TRP A 156 -11.67 15.95 13.85
C TRP A 156 -12.39 15.62 12.54
N THR A 157 -13.69 15.31 12.65
CA THR A 157 -14.55 14.92 11.50
C THR A 157 -15.75 15.84 11.40
N PRO A 158 -15.57 17.10 10.93
CA PRO A 158 -16.67 18.08 10.87
C PRO A 158 -17.76 17.69 9.86
N ALA A 159 -17.40 16.96 8.81
CA ALA A 159 -18.29 16.48 7.76
C ALA A 159 -17.87 15.08 7.29
N PRO A 160 -18.77 14.30 6.66
CA PRO A 160 -18.48 12.93 6.20
C PRO A 160 -17.30 12.81 5.23
N ILE A 161 -16.98 13.88 4.52
CA ILE A 161 -15.91 13.94 3.51
C ILE A 161 -14.62 14.58 4.04
N VAL A 162 -14.62 15.08 5.29
CA VAL A 162 -13.46 15.77 5.89
C VAL A 162 -13.06 15.07 7.17
N THR A 163 -11.80 14.63 7.21
CA THR A 163 -11.19 14.07 8.41
C THR A 163 -9.79 14.67 8.58
N ALA A 164 -9.58 15.37 9.68
CA ALA A 164 -8.27 15.87 10.07
C ALA A 164 -7.76 15.10 11.30
N VAL A 165 -6.55 14.60 11.24
CA VAL A 165 -5.89 13.88 12.33
C VAL A 165 -4.64 14.62 12.72
N PHE A 166 -4.57 15.09 13.95
CA PHE A 166 -3.38 15.72 14.52
C PHE A 166 -2.85 14.89 15.69
N THR A 167 -1.62 14.42 15.58
CA THR A 167 -0.97 13.59 16.60
C THR A 167 0.33 14.26 17.02
N PRO A 168 0.30 15.08 18.08
CA PRO A 168 1.48 15.81 18.57
C PRO A 168 2.58 14.90 19.11
N VAL A 169 2.23 13.70 19.56
CA VAL A 169 3.18 12.69 20.03
C VAL A 169 3.08 11.49 19.11
N THR A 170 4.05 11.38 18.21
CA THR A 170 4.16 10.29 17.24
C THR A 170 5.55 9.69 17.30
N TRP A 171 5.62 8.40 17.49
CA TRP A 171 6.81 7.59 17.30
C TRP A 171 6.81 6.97 15.92
N LYS A 172 7.97 6.93 15.26
CA LYS A 172 8.21 6.25 14.01
C LYS A 172 9.47 5.40 14.11
N GLY A 173 9.35 4.11 13.89
CA GLY A 173 10.47 3.19 13.75
C GLY A 173 10.68 2.83 12.27
N THR A 174 11.90 3.00 11.78
CA THR A 174 12.34 2.46 10.49
C THR A 174 13.21 1.25 10.76
N PHE A 175 12.81 0.10 10.24
CA PHE A 175 13.47 -1.18 10.43
C PHE A 175 14.16 -1.61 9.14
N VAL A 176 15.41 -2.05 9.25
CA VAL A 176 16.21 -2.61 8.15
C VAL A 176 16.80 -3.93 8.65
N LEU A 177 16.00 -5.00 8.61
CA LEU A 177 16.35 -6.29 9.19
C LEU A 177 17.26 -7.14 8.28
N ASP A 178 17.74 -6.57 7.18
CA ASP A 178 18.73 -7.18 6.30
C ASP A 178 20.12 -6.64 6.62
N ASP A 179 21.11 -7.55 6.76
CA ASP A 179 22.47 -7.20 7.18
C ASP A 179 23.24 -6.39 6.13
N GLU A 180 23.03 -6.65 4.85
CA GLU A 180 23.68 -5.93 3.75
C GLU A 180 23.16 -4.51 3.66
N LEU A 181 21.83 -4.35 3.65
CA LEU A 181 21.18 -3.04 3.60
C LEU A 181 21.43 -2.21 4.88
N ALA A 182 21.52 -2.86 6.03
CA ALA A 182 21.84 -2.18 7.29
C ALA A 182 23.30 -1.66 7.28
N ARG A 183 24.26 -2.43 6.79
CA ARG A 183 25.67 -2.00 6.67
C ARG A 183 25.87 -0.90 5.65
N SER A 184 25.01 -0.80 4.62
CA SER A 184 25.07 0.26 3.62
C SER A 184 24.39 1.57 4.07
N GLY A 185 23.89 1.65 5.30
CA GLY A 185 23.14 2.82 5.78
C GLY A 185 21.83 3.09 5.03
N SER A 186 21.23 2.05 4.43
CA SER A 186 20.02 2.18 3.65
C SER A 186 18.84 2.70 4.50
N PHE A 187 17.93 3.45 3.86
CA PHE A 187 16.70 3.99 4.46
C PHE A 187 16.93 4.94 5.66
N GLY A 188 18.12 5.56 5.77
CA GLY A 188 18.48 6.51 6.82
C GLY A 188 18.87 5.89 8.15
N VAL A 189 18.96 4.56 8.23
CA VAL A 189 19.53 3.89 9.40
C VAL A 189 21.05 4.05 9.38
N LYS A 190 21.68 4.33 10.53
CA LYS A 190 23.12 4.43 10.61
C LYS A 190 23.78 3.09 10.29
N ASP A 191 24.96 3.16 9.68
CA ASP A 191 25.72 1.98 9.24
C ASP A 191 25.82 0.91 10.35
N GLY A 192 25.36 -0.29 10.02
CA GLY A 192 25.35 -1.42 10.93
C GLY A 192 24.20 -1.47 11.93
N ASN A 193 23.41 -0.41 12.07
CA ASN A 193 22.19 -0.43 12.87
C ASN A 193 21.02 -1.01 12.06
N LYS A 194 20.06 -1.61 12.74
CA LYS A 194 18.88 -2.20 12.11
C LYS A 194 17.60 -1.39 12.35
N VAL A 195 17.66 -0.39 13.19
CA VAL A 195 16.49 0.40 13.61
C VAL A 195 16.88 1.88 13.75
N LEU A 196 16.04 2.73 13.16
CA LEU A 196 16.04 4.17 13.40
C LEU A 196 14.74 4.53 14.11
N ASN A 197 14.85 5.19 15.28
CA ASN A 197 13.71 5.70 16.03
C ASN A 197 13.63 7.21 15.90
N GLU A 198 12.45 7.70 15.56
CA GLU A 198 12.14 9.11 15.39
C GLU A 198 10.92 9.48 16.23
N MET A 199 10.93 10.67 16.83
CA MET A 199 9.78 11.25 17.51
C MET A 199 9.39 12.54 16.82
N GLY A 200 8.10 12.81 16.71
CA GLY A 200 7.60 14.00 16.04
C GLY A 200 6.12 14.21 16.21
N ALA A 201 5.58 15.15 15.43
CA ALA A 201 4.15 15.37 15.28
C ALA A 201 3.71 15.02 13.87
N ASN A 202 2.47 14.58 13.72
CA ASN A 202 1.86 14.23 12.43
C ASN A 202 0.55 15.00 12.26
N LEU A 203 0.35 15.56 11.07
CA LEU A 203 -0.91 16.16 10.63
C LEU A 203 -1.32 15.52 9.31
N LYS A 204 -2.54 15.00 9.26
CA LYS A 204 -3.16 14.44 8.06
C LYS A 204 -4.54 15.08 7.88
N VAL A 205 -4.85 15.48 6.67
CA VAL A 205 -6.17 16.01 6.26
C VAL A 205 -6.69 15.18 5.09
#